data_49d27698b2cefa623a5a2f0d85d5006c
#
_entry.id   49d27698b2cefa623a5a2f0d85d5006c
#
_cell.length_a   1.000
_cell.length_b   1.000
_cell.length_c   1.000
_cell.angle_alpha   90.00
_cell.angle_beta   90.00
_cell.angle_gamma   90.00
#
_symmetry.space_group_name_H-M   'P 1'
#
loop_
_entity.id
_entity.type
_entity.pdbx_description
1 polymer ?
#
loop_
_entity_poly.entity_id
_entity_poly.type
_entity_poly.pdbx_seq_one_letter_code
_entity_poly.pdbx_strand_id
1 'polypeptide(L)'
;MKLALAQIDMRLGDIEGICGRIEDQARLAHERGARVLCVPAPLFMGAMPGGLVGAADFEHDMLAGLTGVAERIQELDMICIVPAAVSFEGQPLLDYMMLKDGHVVPARSSIALQRGENNDTRWAPPVFDVDGVRIAVIFDLDRELEMLPTGVDLIAYFQFNAFDMTDRETAAIAAVRSGAYRKIASKRSVWFACMAPVGAYDESVYTGGSFVLDDCGRVVAQAPCFEESLLVQEIQRGVMLDALEDHELPEFRSEEWLWQALVLAVRDTPGPTVRRAPWWHSRRLA
;
A
#
# COMPACT_ATOMS: atom_id res chain seq x y z
N MET A 1 1.78 19.39 3.94
CA MET A 1 2.02 18.05 4.55
C MET A 1 2.90 17.22 3.64
N LYS A 2 3.89 16.46 4.18
CA LYS A 2 4.64 15.49 3.37
C LYS A 2 4.09 14.08 3.54
N LEU A 3 3.89 13.39 2.42
CA LEU A 3 3.51 11.98 2.31
C LEU A 3 4.73 11.15 1.95
N ALA A 4 4.91 10.01 2.59
CA ALA A 4 5.90 9.01 2.24
C ALA A 4 5.23 7.73 1.72
N LEU A 5 5.76 7.18 0.62
CA LEU A 5 5.39 5.87 0.07
C LEU A 5 6.61 4.95 0.19
N ALA A 6 6.53 3.96 1.07
CA ALA A 6 7.61 2.99 1.25
C ALA A 6 7.39 1.79 0.32
N GLN A 7 7.99 1.86 -0.86
CA GLN A 7 8.02 0.75 -1.80
C GLN A 7 9.07 -0.26 -1.37
N ILE A 8 8.66 -1.25 -0.59
CA ILE A 8 9.54 -2.25 0.02
C ILE A 8 9.11 -3.67 -0.36
N ASP A 9 10.09 -4.55 -0.52
CA ASP A 9 9.88 -5.99 -0.72
C ASP A 9 9.50 -6.64 0.61
N MET A 10 8.55 -7.58 0.58
CA MET A 10 7.96 -8.16 1.76
C MET A 10 8.05 -9.69 1.71
N ARG A 11 8.47 -10.30 2.82
CA ARG A 11 8.46 -11.76 2.96
C ARG A 11 7.19 -12.20 3.64
N LEU A 12 6.32 -12.88 2.89
CA LEU A 12 5.05 -13.36 3.43
C LEU A 12 5.25 -14.21 4.68
N GLY A 13 4.46 -13.92 5.71
CA GLY A 13 4.47 -14.64 6.98
C GLY A 13 5.63 -14.29 7.93
N ASP A 14 6.56 -13.44 7.53
CA ASP A 14 7.61 -12.92 8.39
C ASP A 14 7.12 -11.68 9.14
N ILE A 15 6.27 -11.89 10.15
CA ILE A 15 5.66 -10.79 10.92
C ILE A 15 6.72 -9.92 11.56
N GLU A 16 7.75 -10.53 12.17
CA GLU A 16 8.82 -9.80 12.87
C GLU A 16 9.64 -8.95 11.88
N GLY A 17 10.07 -9.56 10.77
CA GLY A 17 10.83 -8.84 9.75
C GLY A 17 10.03 -7.72 9.09
N ILE A 18 8.75 -7.94 8.82
CA ILE A 18 7.85 -6.90 8.27
C ILE A 18 7.69 -5.75 9.26
N CYS A 19 7.43 -6.04 10.54
CA CYS A 19 7.30 -5.02 11.58
C CYS A 19 8.58 -4.20 11.73
N GLY A 20 9.75 -4.84 11.72
CA GLY A 20 11.04 -4.15 11.74
C GLY A 20 11.22 -3.21 10.54
N ARG A 21 10.85 -3.65 9.34
CA ARG A 21 10.92 -2.81 8.14
C ARG A 21 9.95 -1.63 8.17
N ILE A 22 8.74 -1.81 8.70
CA ILE A 22 7.80 -0.68 8.88
C ILE A 22 8.41 0.36 9.81
N GLU A 23 8.99 -0.06 10.92
CA GLU A 23 9.65 0.84 11.88
C GLU A 23 10.80 1.60 11.23
N ASP A 24 11.70 0.91 10.51
CA ASP A 24 12.84 1.54 9.82
C ASP A 24 12.36 2.57 8.79
N GLN A 25 11.33 2.24 8.01
CA GLN A 25 10.75 3.16 7.03
C GLN A 25 10.05 4.35 7.70
N ALA A 26 9.40 4.15 8.85
CA ALA A 26 8.76 5.23 9.59
C ALA A 26 9.82 6.23 10.10
N ARG A 27 10.91 5.75 10.67
CA ARG A 27 12.02 6.61 11.12
C ARG A 27 12.64 7.39 9.96
N LEU A 28 12.94 6.70 8.85
CA LEU A 28 13.50 7.35 7.66
C LEU A 28 12.54 8.36 7.01
N ALA A 29 11.24 8.06 6.98
CA ALA A 29 10.21 8.97 6.49
C ALA A 29 10.11 10.22 7.39
N HIS A 30 10.15 10.05 8.72
CA HIS A 30 10.17 11.13 9.69
C HIS A 30 11.37 12.05 9.51
N GLU A 31 12.59 11.50 9.36
CA GLU A 31 13.81 12.25 9.10
C GLU A 31 13.70 13.14 7.84
N ARG A 32 12.92 12.70 6.84
CA ARG A 32 12.62 13.47 5.62
C ARG A 32 11.43 14.41 5.80
N GLY A 33 10.83 14.46 6.99
CA GLY A 33 9.75 15.35 7.38
C GLY A 33 8.36 14.89 6.96
N ALA A 34 8.18 13.59 6.69
CA ALA A 34 6.85 13.04 6.38
C ALA A 34 5.96 12.99 7.63
N ARG A 35 4.67 13.22 7.43
CA ARG A 35 3.62 13.14 8.46
C ARG A 35 2.75 11.89 8.27
N VAL A 36 2.75 11.34 7.07
CA VAL A 36 2.03 10.12 6.71
C VAL A 36 2.97 9.20 5.96
N LEU A 37 3.01 7.93 6.38
CA LEU A 37 3.68 6.85 5.69
C LEU A 37 2.66 5.84 5.19
N CYS A 38 2.71 5.50 3.91
CA CYS A 38 1.99 4.37 3.34
C CYS A 38 2.99 3.22 3.06
N VAL A 39 2.65 2.01 3.48
CA VAL A 39 3.40 0.79 3.15
C VAL A 39 2.59 -0.09 2.20
N PRO A 40 3.19 -0.95 1.38
CA PRO A 40 2.47 -1.64 0.31
C PRO A 40 1.41 -2.62 0.80
N ALA A 41 0.46 -2.93 -0.08
CA ALA A 41 -0.48 -4.04 0.07
C ALA A 41 -0.10 -5.15 -0.94
N PRO A 42 -0.37 -6.39 -0.63
CA PRO A 42 -0.80 -7.03 0.62
C PRO A 42 0.42 -7.39 1.50
N LEU A 43 0.51 -6.78 2.65
CA LEU A 43 1.75 -6.74 3.43
C LEU A 43 2.15 -8.08 4.07
N PHE A 44 1.23 -8.70 4.81
CA PHE A 44 1.55 -9.87 5.65
C PHE A 44 1.19 -11.22 5.01
N MET A 45 0.22 -11.24 4.13
CA MET A 45 -0.48 -12.45 3.71
C MET A 45 -0.43 -12.74 2.21
N GLY A 46 0.09 -11.82 1.39
CA GLY A 46 0.02 -11.93 -0.07
C GLY A 46 -1.35 -11.60 -0.65
N ALA A 47 -1.43 -11.57 -1.98
CA ALA A 47 -2.66 -11.28 -2.72
C ALA A 47 -3.70 -12.41 -2.64
N MET A 48 -3.23 -13.62 -2.37
CA MET A 48 -4.05 -14.84 -2.26
C MET A 48 -3.89 -15.41 -0.85
N PRO A 49 -4.60 -14.91 0.14
CA PRO A 49 -4.39 -15.24 1.56
C PRO A 49 -4.77 -16.68 1.94
N GLY A 50 -4.62 -17.62 1.05
CA GLY A 50 -4.88 -19.06 1.11
C GLY A 50 -4.92 -19.73 2.48
N GLY A 51 -5.79 -19.31 3.37
CA GLY A 51 -6.00 -19.89 4.69
C GLY A 51 -5.23 -19.22 5.84
N LEU A 52 -4.45 -18.17 5.59
CA LEU A 52 -3.87 -17.33 6.65
C LEU A 52 -4.91 -16.36 7.22
N VAL A 53 -5.79 -15.84 6.36
CA VAL A 53 -6.95 -15.05 6.79
C VAL A 53 -7.92 -15.97 7.51
N GLY A 54 -8.22 -15.64 8.77
CA GLY A 54 -9.06 -16.47 9.65
C GLY A 54 -8.28 -17.50 10.48
N ALA A 55 -6.94 -17.58 10.33
CA ALA A 55 -6.10 -18.20 11.33
C ALA A 55 -5.94 -17.24 12.52
N ALA A 56 -6.70 -17.46 13.57
CA ALA A 56 -6.77 -16.55 14.72
C ALA A 56 -5.38 -16.25 15.34
N ASP A 57 -4.51 -17.24 15.37
CA ASP A 57 -3.14 -17.09 15.88
C ASP A 57 -2.33 -16.12 15.00
N PHE A 58 -2.43 -16.22 13.68
CA PHE A 58 -1.71 -15.34 12.76
C PHE A 58 -2.19 -13.88 12.86
N GLU A 59 -3.51 -13.67 12.89
CA GLU A 59 -4.10 -12.35 13.06
C GLU A 59 -3.70 -11.73 14.40
N HIS A 60 -3.72 -12.52 15.47
CA HIS A 60 -3.28 -12.10 16.80
C HIS A 60 -1.81 -11.65 16.81
N ASP A 61 -0.91 -12.48 16.25
CA ASP A 61 0.52 -12.19 16.22
C ASP A 61 0.82 -10.95 15.34
N MET A 62 0.13 -10.80 14.21
CA MET A 62 0.23 -9.63 13.35
C MET A 62 -0.19 -8.34 14.07
N LEU A 63 -1.36 -8.35 14.73
CA LEU A 63 -1.84 -7.20 15.48
C LEU A 63 -0.94 -6.87 16.68
N ALA A 64 -0.42 -7.88 17.37
CA ALA A 64 0.55 -7.70 18.47
C ALA A 64 1.86 -7.08 17.94
N GLY A 65 2.37 -7.56 16.80
CA GLY A 65 3.53 -7.00 16.14
C GLY A 65 3.33 -5.52 15.75
N LEU A 66 2.20 -5.19 15.12
CA LEU A 66 1.85 -3.82 14.75
C LEU A 66 1.68 -2.91 15.97
N THR A 67 1.11 -3.42 17.06
CA THR A 67 1.01 -2.67 18.33
C THR A 67 2.40 -2.33 18.86
N GLY A 68 3.32 -3.30 18.87
CA GLY A 68 4.70 -3.03 19.25
C GLY A 68 5.40 -2.00 18.35
N VAL A 69 5.11 -2.00 17.02
CA VAL A 69 5.62 -0.95 16.12
C VAL A 69 5.03 0.41 16.49
N ALA A 70 3.69 0.49 16.67
CA ALA A 70 3.02 1.75 17.02
C ALA A 70 3.60 2.37 18.30
N GLU A 71 3.86 1.56 19.32
CA GLU A 71 4.49 2.00 20.59
C GLU A 71 5.92 2.53 20.36
N ARG A 72 6.72 1.87 19.50
CA ARG A 72 8.11 2.27 19.24
C ARG A 72 8.27 3.50 18.34
N ILE A 73 7.25 3.84 17.57
CA ILE A 73 7.27 5.02 16.68
C ILE A 73 6.38 6.16 17.17
N GLN A 74 5.78 6.06 18.36
CA GLN A 74 4.83 7.06 18.87
C GLN A 74 5.40 8.47 18.96
N GLU A 75 6.72 8.59 19.24
CA GLU A 75 7.42 9.88 19.34
C GLU A 75 7.59 10.58 17.98
N LEU A 76 7.41 9.89 16.87
CA LEU A 76 7.59 10.45 15.53
C LEU A 76 6.44 11.38 15.11
N ASP A 77 5.34 11.38 15.87
CA ASP A 77 4.14 12.20 15.58
C ASP A 77 3.70 12.10 14.11
N MET A 78 3.59 10.87 13.62
CA MET A 78 3.18 10.55 12.25
C MET A 78 2.13 9.45 12.23
N ILE A 79 1.45 9.31 11.10
CA ILE A 79 0.51 8.22 10.85
C ILE A 79 1.13 7.23 9.88
N CYS A 80 1.23 5.94 10.26
CA CYS A 80 1.57 4.88 9.32
C CYS A 80 0.30 4.15 8.91
N ILE A 81 0.08 4.02 7.60
CA ILE A 81 -1.06 3.30 7.02
C ILE A 81 -0.53 1.95 6.55
N VAL A 82 -0.98 0.90 7.24
CA VAL A 82 -0.53 -0.48 7.04
C VAL A 82 -1.72 -1.32 6.58
N PRO A 83 -1.79 -1.72 5.30
CA PRO A 83 -2.84 -2.63 4.85
C PRO A 83 -2.69 -4.01 5.47
N ALA A 84 -3.78 -4.54 6.02
CA ALA A 84 -3.82 -5.87 6.59
C ALA A 84 -5.20 -6.50 6.41
N ALA A 85 -5.26 -7.80 6.16
CA ALA A 85 -6.52 -8.49 6.18
C ALA A 85 -6.80 -9.01 7.60
N VAL A 86 -8.00 -8.74 8.06
CA VAL A 86 -8.49 -9.14 9.38
C VAL A 86 -9.82 -9.89 9.25
N SER A 87 -10.18 -10.67 10.26
CA SER A 87 -11.49 -11.28 10.35
C SER A 87 -12.50 -10.26 10.89
N PHE A 88 -13.51 -9.94 10.09
CA PHE A 88 -14.61 -9.08 10.50
C PHE A 88 -15.92 -9.84 10.32
N GLU A 89 -16.68 -10.06 11.39
CA GLU A 89 -17.91 -10.87 11.40
C GLU A 89 -17.73 -12.26 10.76
N GLY A 90 -16.56 -12.89 10.95
CA GLY A 90 -16.23 -14.20 10.42
C GLY A 90 -15.91 -14.24 8.92
N GLN A 91 -15.77 -13.07 8.29
CA GLN A 91 -15.35 -12.92 6.89
C GLN A 91 -14.02 -12.17 6.80
N PRO A 92 -13.15 -12.50 5.83
CA PRO A 92 -11.94 -11.73 5.61
C PRO A 92 -12.28 -10.32 5.11
N LEU A 93 -11.70 -9.31 5.74
CA LEU A 93 -11.80 -7.91 5.35
C LEU A 93 -10.39 -7.34 5.18
N LEU A 94 -10.10 -6.79 4.01
CA LEU A 94 -8.91 -5.98 3.82
C LEU A 94 -9.16 -4.61 4.46
N ASP A 95 -8.41 -4.32 5.53
CA ASP A 95 -8.51 -3.09 6.30
C ASP A 95 -7.19 -2.31 6.27
N TYR A 96 -7.22 -1.10 6.76
CA TYR A 96 -6.06 -0.26 6.98
C TYR A 96 -5.82 -0.11 8.48
N MET A 97 -4.71 -0.65 8.94
CA MET A 97 -4.24 -0.42 10.30
C MET A 97 -3.53 0.94 10.34
N MET A 98 -4.14 1.90 11.00
CA MET A 98 -3.52 3.21 11.24
C MET A 98 -2.72 3.13 12.54
N LEU A 99 -1.39 3.21 12.44
CA LEU A 99 -0.50 3.29 13.60
C LEU A 99 -0.32 4.77 13.93
N LYS A 100 -0.82 5.17 15.09
CA LYS A 100 -0.79 6.56 15.54
C LYS A 100 -0.79 6.64 17.06
N ASP A 101 0.00 7.53 17.63
CA ASP A 101 0.03 7.83 19.08
C ASP A 101 0.19 6.56 19.95
N GLY A 102 1.00 5.60 19.51
CA GLY A 102 1.22 4.32 20.19
C GLY A 102 0.08 3.29 20.03
N HIS A 103 -0.92 3.56 19.19
CA HIS A 103 -2.09 2.71 19.01
C HIS A 103 -2.23 2.20 17.58
N VAL A 104 -2.87 1.04 17.43
CA VAL A 104 -3.31 0.47 16.15
C VAL A 104 -4.82 0.66 16.03
N VAL A 105 -5.26 1.38 15.02
CA VAL A 105 -6.68 1.64 14.75
C VAL A 105 -7.07 1.02 13.41
N PRO A 106 -7.88 -0.03 13.37
CA PRO A 106 -8.43 -0.56 12.13
C PRO A 106 -9.46 0.43 11.57
N ALA A 107 -9.11 1.10 10.47
CA ALA A 107 -9.87 2.26 10.00
C ALA A 107 -11.22 1.88 9.37
N ARG A 108 -11.25 0.82 8.55
CA ARG A 108 -12.46 0.41 7.81
C ARG A 108 -13.47 -0.30 8.72
N SER A 109 -13.04 -1.28 9.50
CA SER A 109 -13.90 -1.99 10.44
C SER A 109 -14.43 -1.06 11.53
N SER A 110 -13.65 -0.08 11.99
CA SER A 110 -14.13 0.94 12.93
C SER A 110 -15.27 1.79 12.35
N ILE A 111 -15.21 2.15 11.07
CA ILE A 111 -16.29 2.87 10.36
C ILE A 111 -17.53 1.99 10.25
N ALA A 112 -17.37 0.73 9.88
CA ALA A 112 -18.46 -0.22 9.74
C ALA A 112 -19.23 -0.40 11.07
N LEU A 113 -18.50 -0.54 12.19
CA LEU A 113 -19.08 -0.64 13.54
C LEU A 113 -19.83 0.63 13.97
N GLN A 114 -19.33 1.80 13.60
CA GLN A 114 -19.97 3.08 13.96
C GLN A 114 -21.26 3.37 13.20
N ARG A 115 -21.37 2.88 11.97
CA ARG A 115 -22.49 3.18 11.07
C ARG A 115 -23.64 2.15 11.11
N GLY A 116 -23.43 1.02 11.78
CA GLY A 116 -24.41 -0.07 11.83
C GLY A 116 -24.52 -0.89 10.54
N GLU A 117 -25.34 -1.94 10.55
CA GLU A 117 -25.37 -3.05 9.60
C GLU A 117 -25.74 -2.75 8.13
N ASN A 118 -25.62 -1.54 7.62
CA ASN A 118 -25.86 -1.31 6.19
C ASN A 118 -24.67 -1.82 5.36
N ASN A 119 -24.86 -2.88 4.61
CA ASN A 119 -23.88 -3.56 3.78
C ASN A 119 -23.08 -2.63 2.85
N ASP A 120 -23.65 -1.53 2.40
CA ASP A 120 -23.00 -0.58 1.50
C ASP A 120 -21.90 0.27 2.18
N THR A 121 -21.98 0.47 3.49
CA THR A 121 -21.01 1.34 4.19
C THR A 121 -19.67 0.67 4.47
N ARG A 122 -19.55 -0.65 4.37
CA ARG A 122 -18.29 -1.39 4.50
C ARG A 122 -17.24 -0.99 3.45
N TRP A 123 -17.68 -0.46 2.33
CA TRP A 123 -16.83 -0.06 1.20
C TRP A 123 -16.54 1.43 1.18
N ALA A 124 -17.09 2.20 2.12
CA ALA A 124 -16.75 3.63 2.20
C ALA A 124 -15.27 3.80 2.57
N PRO A 125 -14.50 4.56 1.78
CA PRO A 125 -13.09 4.77 2.05
C PRO A 125 -12.92 5.48 3.40
N PRO A 126 -11.96 5.07 4.26
CA PRO A 126 -11.58 5.83 5.43
C PRO A 126 -11.06 7.22 5.02
N VAL A 127 -11.50 8.25 5.73
CA VAL A 127 -11.05 9.63 5.49
C VAL A 127 -10.63 10.26 6.82
N PHE A 128 -9.46 10.89 6.83
CA PHE A 128 -8.90 11.56 7.99
C PHE A 128 -8.09 12.79 7.59
N ASP A 129 -7.83 13.68 8.54
CA ASP A 129 -7.11 14.93 8.32
C ASP A 129 -5.71 14.89 8.95
N VAL A 130 -4.71 15.33 8.21
CA VAL A 130 -3.34 15.55 8.69
C VAL A 130 -2.84 16.88 8.17
N ASP A 131 -2.45 17.78 9.06
CA ASP A 131 -1.92 19.10 8.75
C ASP A 131 -2.81 19.89 7.73
N GLY A 132 -4.13 19.75 7.84
CA GLY A 132 -5.10 20.40 6.97
C GLY A 132 -5.26 19.78 5.58
N VAL A 133 -4.67 18.61 5.34
CA VAL A 133 -4.89 17.79 4.14
C VAL A 133 -5.83 16.64 4.47
N ARG A 134 -6.96 16.58 3.77
CA ARG A 134 -7.97 15.55 3.94
C ARG A 134 -7.69 14.37 3.03
N ILE A 135 -7.33 13.23 3.62
CA ILE A 135 -6.83 12.04 2.94
C ILE A 135 -7.91 10.97 2.92
N ALA A 136 -8.18 10.40 1.75
CA ALA A 136 -8.97 9.19 1.58
C ALA A 136 -8.06 8.02 1.21
N VAL A 137 -8.27 6.86 1.81
CA VAL A 137 -7.50 5.63 1.55
C VAL A 137 -8.36 4.65 0.79
N ILE A 138 -7.87 4.17 -0.37
CA ILE A 138 -8.63 3.37 -1.34
C ILE A 138 -7.85 2.13 -1.76
N PHE A 139 -8.54 0.99 -1.87
CA PHE A 139 -8.07 -0.24 -2.52
C PHE A 139 -8.80 -0.54 -3.85
N ASP A 140 -10.11 -0.32 -3.88
CA ASP A 140 -10.97 -0.61 -5.02
C ASP A 140 -11.43 0.70 -5.66
N LEU A 141 -10.76 1.08 -6.76
CA LEU A 141 -11.07 2.32 -7.45
C LEU A 141 -12.50 2.34 -8.00
N ASP A 142 -12.99 1.23 -8.51
CA ASP A 142 -14.29 1.18 -9.16
C ASP A 142 -15.44 1.42 -8.17
N ARG A 143 -15.33 0.85 -6.98
CA ARG A 143 -16.37 0.97 -5.94
C ARG A 143 -16.19 2.18 -5.05
N GLU A 144 -14.97 2.40 -4.56
CA GLU A 144 -14.72 3.37 -3.50
C GLU A 144 -14.67 4.82 -4.02
N LEU A 145 -14.31 5.04 -5.30
CA LEU A 145 -14.37 6.37 -5.90
C LEU A 145 -15.78 6.97 -5.95
N GLU A 146 -16.80 6.14 -6.13
CA GLU A 146 -18.19 6.59 -6.13
C GLU A 146 -18.67 6.98 -4.74
N MET A 147 -18.07 6.39 -3.70
CA MET A 147 -18.41 6.62 -2.29
C MET A 147 -17.53 7.70 -1.65
N LEU A 148 -16.62 8.30 -2.41
CA LEU A 148 -15.69 9.30 -1.91
C LEU A 148 -16.44 10.57 -1.49
N PRO A 149 -16.30 11.03 -0.23
CA PRO A 149 -16.95 12.25 0.20
C PRO A 149 -16.34 13.49 -0.46
N THR A 150 -17.10 14.57 -0.50
CA THR A 150 -16.61 15.87 -1.02
C THR A 150 -15.51 16.44 -0.12
N GLY A 151 -14.61 17.23 -0.72
CA GLY A 151 -13.56 17.94 0.02
C GLY A 151 -12.37 17.04 0.42
N VAL A 152 -12.18 15.90 -0.20
CA VAL A 152 -10.93 15.13 -0.14
C VAL A 152 -9.86 15.87 -0.94
N ASP A 153 -8.65 15.92 -0.40
CA ASP A 153 -7.49 16.57 -1.01
C ASP A 153 -6.53 15.61 -1.64
N LEU A 154 -6.41 14.44 -1.04
CA LEU A 154 -5.50 13.39 -1.45
C LEU A 154 -6.22 12.03 -1.43
N ILE A 155 -6.12 11.32 -2.53
CA ILE A 155 -6.43 9.89 -2.61
C ILE A 155 -5.13 9.12 -2.44
N ALA A 156 -5.03 8.31 -1.39
CA ALA A 156 -3.96 7.32 -1.21
C ALA A 156 -4.48 5.96 -1.68
N TYR A 157 -4.10 5.56 -2.89
CA TYR A 157 -4.51 4.33 -3.53
C TYR A 157 -3.45 3.24 -3.35
N PHE A 158 -3.88 2.08 -2.86
CA PHE A 158 -3.02 0.92 -2.67
C PHE A 158 -3.28 -0.09 -3.78
N GLN A 159 -2.43 -0.07 -4.80
CA GLN A 159 -2.44 -1.06 -5.86
C GLN A 159 -1.75 -2.34 -5.38
N PHE A 160 -2.31 -3.50 -5.73
CA PHE A 160 -1.71 -4.80 -5.45
C PHE A 160 -1.86 -5.78 -6.64
N ASN A 161 -1.90 -5.23 -7.86
CA ASN A 161 -1.94 -6.04 -9.07
C ASN A 161 -0.58 -6.69 -9.31
N ALA A 162 -0.57 -8.01 -9.49
CA ALA A 162 0.61 -8.73 -9.97
C ALA A 162 0.93 -8.32 -11.41
N PHE A 163 2.20 -8.37 -11.77
CA PHE A 163 2.66 -8.10 -13.12
C PHE A 163 2.15 -9.17 -14.09
N ASP A 164 1.50 -8.73 -15.16
CA ASP A 164 1.02 -9.56 -16.25
C ASP A 164 1.59 -9.04 -17.59
N MET A 165 2.31 -9.90 -18.30
CA MET A 165 2.86 -9.58 -19.62
C MET A 165 1.79 -9.35 -20.69
N THR A 166 0.60 -9.91 -20.49
CA THR A 166 -0.53 -9.79 -21.43
C THR A 166 -1.39 -8.56 -21.16
N ASP A 167 -1.38 -8.07 -19.91
CA ASP A 167 -2.07 -6.86 -19.48
C ASP A 167 -1.06 -5.87 -18.86
N ARG A 168 -0.56 -4.96 -19.68
CA ARG A 168 0.43 -3.96 -19.27
C ARG A 168 -0.09 -2.99 -18.22
N GLU A 169 -1.40 -2.76 -18.15
CA GLU A 169 -2.00 -1.83 -17.18
C GLU A 169 -1.99 -2.37 -15.74
N THR A 170 -1.62 -3.63 -15.55
CA THR A 170 -1.35 -4.18 -14.21
C THR A 170 -0.15 -3.51 -13.53
N ALA A 171 0.80 -2.98 -14.31
CA ALA A 171 1.90 -2.19 -13.75
C ALA A 171 1.46 -0.74 -13.49
N ALA A 172 1.71 -0.23 -12.29
CA ALA A 172 1.32 1.12 -11.88
C ALA A 172 1.75 2.21 -12.86
N ILE A 173 2.98 2.14 -13.35
CA ILE A 173 3.52 3.14 -14.28
C ILE A 173 2.86 3.07 -15.66
N ALA A 174 2.47 1.90 -16.13
CA ALA A 174 1.77 1.76 -17.40
C ALA A 174 0.37 2.38 -17.34
N ALA A 175 -0.34 2.19 -16.21
CA ALA A 175 -1.64 2.82 -15.96
C ALA A 175 -1.54 4.36 -15.83
N VAL A 176 -0.42 4.89 -15.34
CA VAL A 176 -0.13 6.34 -15.40
C VAL A 176 0.03 6.81 -16.83
N ARG A 177 0.80 6.08 -17.65
CA ARG A 177 1.03 6.42 -19.06
C ARG A 177 -0.24 6.35 -19.89
N SER A 178 -1.13 5.38 -19.65
CA SER A 178 -2.45 5.29 -20.30
C SER A 178 -3.38 6.45 -19.94
N GLY A 179 -3.05 7.18 -18.87
CA GLY A 179 -3.79 8.35 -18.40
C GLY A 179 -5.01 8.02 -17.54
N ALA A 180 -5.22 6.76 -17.14
CA ALA A 180 -6.35 6.37 -16.32
C ALA A 180 -6.35 7.12 -14.98
N TYR A 181 -5.26 7.06 -14.23
CA TYR A 181 -5.14 7.74 -12.93
C TYR A 181 -5.05 9.27 -13.06
N ARG A 182 -4.42 9.77 -14.13
CA ARG A 182 -4.36 11.22 -14.44
C ARG A 182 -5.77 11.81 -14.58
N LYS A 183 -6.70 11.07 -15.21
CA LYS A 183 -8.10 11.49 -15.34
C LYS A 183 -8.84 11.51 -14.01
N ILE A 184 -8.54 10.61 -13.08
CA ILE A 184 -9.13 10.59 -11.74
C ILE A 184 -8.71 11.85 -10.99
N ALA A 185 -7.39 12.12 -10.92
CA ALA A 185 -6.84 13.28 -10.24
C ALA A 185 -7.40 14.58 -10.81
N SER A 186 -7.29 14.81 -12.12
CA SER A 186 -7.70 16.06 -12.77
C SER A 186 -9.20 16.32 -12.74
N LYS A 187 -10.04 15.28 -12.98
CA LYS A 187 -11.52 15.45 -12.95
C LYS A 187 -12.05 15.79 -11.57
N ARG A 188 -11.40 15.30 -10.51
CA ARG A 188 -11.81 15.51 -9.12
C ARG A 188 -11.05 16.68 -8.47
N SER A 189 -10.03 17.21 -9.13
CA SER A 189 -9.10 18.22 -8.59
C SER A 189 -8.54 17.77 -7.24
N VAL A 190 -8.02 16.54 -7.18
CA VAL A 190 -7.42 15.92 -6.00
C VAL A 190 -6.02 15.40 -6.32
N TRP A 191 -5.14 15.44 -5.35
CA TRP A 191 -3.88 14.73 -5.41
C TRP A 191 -4.13 13.22 -5.42
N PHE A 192 -3.29 12.48 -6.12
CA PHE A 192 -3.42 11.03 -6.22
C PHE A 192 -2.06 10.37 -6.00
N ALA A 193 -1.94 9.61 -4.93
CA ALA A 193 -0.75 8.83 -4.61
C ALA A 193 -1.06 7.34 -4.80
N CYS A 194 -0.26 6.66 -5.62
CA CYS A 194 -0.35 5.22 -5.83
C CYS A 194 0.79 4.52 -5.12
N MET A 195 0.46 3.70 -4.12
CA MET A 195 1.40 2.79 -3.47
C MET A 195 1.36 1.46 -4.21
N ALA A 196 2.47 1.09 -4.86
CA ALA A 196 2.63 -0.15 -5.61
C ALA A 196 3.67 -1.04 -4.92
N PRO A 197 3.38 -2.33 -4.68
CA PRO A 197 4.33 -3.27 -4.10
C PRO A 197 5.47 -3.58 -5.07
N VAL A 198 6.62 -4.00 -4.53
CA VAL A 198 7.77 -4.49 -5.27
C VAL A 198 8.23 -5.82 -4.68
N GLY A 199 8.69 -6.74 -5.53
CA GLY A 199 9.21 -8.04 -5.12
C GLY A 199 8.50 -9.20 -5.78
N ALA A 200 8.93 -10.41 -5.46
CA ALA A 200 8.32 -11.65 -5.95
C ALA A 200 7.92 -12.54 -4.77
N TYR A 201 6.63 -12.76 -4.61
CA TYR A 201 6.06 -13.59 -3.56
C TYR A 201 4.71 -14.17 -4.01
N ASP A 202 4.36 -15.31 -3.44
CA ASP A 202 3.07 -15.98 -3.67
C ASP A 202 2.76 -16.25 -5.16
N GLU A 203 3.76 -16.79 -5.90
CA GLU A 203 3.67 -17.06 -7.35
C GLU A 203 3.44 -15.80 -8.23
N SER A 204 3.63 -14.62 -7.67
CA SER A 204 3.41 -13.34 -8.33
C SER A 204 4.65 -12.45 -8.26
N VAL A 205 4.80 -11.59 -9.27
CA VAL A 205 5.82 -10.54 -9.30
C VAL A 205 5.15 -9.19 -9.27
N TYR A 206 5.68 -8.29 -8.45
CA TYR A 206 5.20 -6.91 -8.30
C TYR A 206 6.31 -5.95 -8.71
N THR A 207 5.98 -5.02 -9.60
CA THR A 207 6.97 -4.21 -10.29
C THR A 207 7.37 -2.93 -9.57
N GLY A 208 6.67 -2.54 -8.50
CA GLY A 208 6.84 -1.22 -7.92
C GLY A 208 6.36 -0.10 -8.85
N GLY A 209 7.11 1.00 -8.90
CA GLY A 209 6.73 2.17 -9.68
C GLY A 209 5.66 3.02 -9.00
N SER A 210 5.66 3.08 -7.66
CA SER A 210 4.80 4.00 -6.90
C SER A 210 4.98 5.43 -7.37
N PHE A 211 3.90 6.23 -7.37
CA PHE A 211 3.95 7.59 -7.91
C PHE A 211 2.98 8.53 -7.19
N VAL A 212 3.17 9.82 -7.42
CA VAL A 212 2.26 10.88 -6.96
C VAL A 212 1.88 11.78 -8.13
N LEU A 213 0.58 12.03 -8.28
CA LEU A 213 0.02 13.02 -9.19
C LEU A 213 -0.47 14.23 -8.41
N ASP A 214 -0.31 15.41 -9.00
CA ASP A 214 -0.97 16.61 -8.50
C ASP A 214 -2.47 16.66 -8.87
N ASP A 215 -3.18 17.68 -8.41
CA ASP A 215 -4.60 17.90 -8.66
C ASP A 215 -4.95 18.23 -10.13
N CYS A 216 -3.95 18.44 -10.97
CA CYS A 216 -4.07 18.55 -12.43
C CYS A 216 -3.80 17.21 -13.16
N GLY A 217 -3.40 16.17 -12.44
CA GLY A 217 -3.08 14.85 -12.99
C GLY A 217 -1.67 14.76 -13.58
N ARG A 218 -0.75 15.68 -13.23
CA ARG A 218 0.66 15.61 -13.63
C ARG A 218 1.45 14.76 -12.66
N VAL A 219 2.42 13.98 -13.14
CA VAL A 219 3.32 13.19 -12.27
C VAL A 219 4.33 14.15 -11.64
N VAL A 220 4.31 14.26 -10.32
CA VAL A 220 5.26 15.11 -9.57
C VAL A 220 6.34 14.31 -8.86
N ALA A 221 6.12 13.02 -8.66
CA ALA A 221 7.11 12.11 -8.11
C ALA A 221 6.83 10.67 -8.56
N GLN A 222 7.90 9.87 -8.75
CA GLN A 222 7.80 8.47 -9.15
C GLN A 222 8.98 7.68 -8.60
N ALA A 223 8.68 6.53 -8.01
CA ALA A 223 9.67 5.56 -7.53
C ALA A 223 10.16 4.67 -8.68
N PRO A 224 11.40 4.14 -8.62
CA PRO A 224 11.90 3.22 -9.63
C PRO A 224 11.04 1.96 -9.71
N CYS A 225 11.04 1.30 -10.88
CA CYS A 225 10.46 -0.03 -11.04
C CYS A 225 11.48 -1.09 -10.63
N PHE A 226 10.99 -2.22 -10.08
CA PHE A 226 11.78 -3.40 -9.68
C PHE A 226 12.80 -3.15 -8.55
N GLU A 227 12.76 -2.00 -7.90
CA GLU A 227 13.66 -1.63 -6.83
C GLU A 227 12.89 -1.12 -5.62
N GLU A 228 13.46 -1.30 -4.42
CA GLU A 228 12.93 -0.69 -3.21
C GLU A 228 13.21 0.82 -3.19
N SER A 229 12.28 1.59 -2.65
CA SER A 229 12.41 3.04 -2.58
C SER A 229 11.53 3.63 -1.47
N LEU A 230 11.98 4.72 -0.88
CA LEU A 230 11.14 5.60 -0.06
C LEU A 230 10.92 6.90 -0.83
N LEU A 231 9.76 7.03 -1.44
CA LEU A 231 9.32 8.24 -2.13
C LEU A 231 8.69 9.20 -1.13
N VAL A 232 9.19 10.43 -1.04
CA VAL A 232 8.62 11.47 -0.15
C VAL A 232 8.22 12.66 -0.99
N GLN A 233 6.93 13.03 -0.91
CA GLN A 233 6.36 14.11 -1.70
C GLN A 233 5.57 15.09 -0.80
N GLU A 234 5.79 16.38 -1.01
CA GLU A 234 4.98 17.41 -0.39
C GLU A 234 3.64 17.54 -1.11
N ILE A 235 2.56 17.46 -0.33
CA ILE A 235 1.19 17.64 -0.81
C ILE A 235 0.74 19.05 -0.39
N GLN A 236 0.48 19.92 -1.37
CA GLN A 236 0.14 21.30 -1.11
C GLN A 236 -0.93 21.78 -2.11
N ARG A 237 -2.07 22.24 -1.60
CA ARG A 237 -3.15 22.76 -2.44
C ARG A 237 -2.75 24.02 -3.18
N GLY A 238 -3.14 24.12 -4.46
CA GLY A 238 -3.01 25.33 -5.26
C GLY A 238 -1.57 25.75 -5.56
N VAL A 239 -0.60 24.89 -5.29
CA VAL A 239 0.80 25.09 -5.67
C VAL A 239 1.13 24.22 -6.86
N MET A 240 1.61 24.85 -7.92
CA MET A 240 2.10 24.15 -9.09
C MET A 240 3.54 23.72 -8.84
N LEU A 241 3.76 22.42 -8.74
CA LEU A 241 5.08 21.84 -8.63
C LEU A 241 5.68 21.52 -10.01
N ASP A 242 6.99 21.36 -10.06
CA ASP A 242 7.64 20.80 -11.24
C ASP A 242 7.14 19.37 -11.45
N ALA A 243 6.68 19.09 -12.66
CA ALA A 243 6.17 17.78 -13.04
C ALA A 243 7.20 17.06 -13.90
N LEU A 244 7.23 15.74 -13.78
CA LEU A 244 8.03 14.89 -14.65
C LEU A 244 7.41 14.87 -16.06
N GLU A 245 8.25 15.03 -17.05
CA GLU A 245 7.85 14.88 -18.45
C GLU A 245 7.67 13.40 -18.80
N ASP A 246 6.83 13.09 -19.78
CA ASP A 246 6.52 11.71 -20.13
C ASP A 246 7.76 10.89 -20.54
N HIS A 247 8.81 11.53 -21.05
CA HIS A 247 10.07 10.87 -21.39
C HIS A 247 10.95 10.52 -20.19
N GLU A 248 10.70 11.13 -19.02
CA GLU A 248 11.38 10.83 -17.76
C GLU A 248 10.75 9.63 -17.03
N LEU A 249 9.53 9.24 -17.43
CA LEU A 249 8.85 8.08 -16.86
C LEU A 249 9.42 6.79 -17.46
N PRO A 250 9.55 5.71 -16.68
CA PRO A 250 10.00 4.42 -17.18
C PRO A 250 9.21 3.95 -18.40
N GLU A 251 9.91 3.53 -19.44
CA GLU A 251 9.31 2.89 -20.60
C GLU A 251 9.03 1.41 -20.31
N PHE A 252 7.87 0.94 -20.72
CA PHE A 252 7.58 -0.48 -20.73
C PHE A 252 8.18 -1.15 -21.98
N ARG A 253 9.32 -1.82 -21.81
CA ARG A 253 9.94 -2.68 -22.83
C ARG A 253 9.74 -4.13 -22.40
N SER A 254 8.92 -4.87 -23.13
CA SER A 254 8.44 -6.20 -22.74
C SER A 254 9.56 -7.16 -22.33
N GLU A 255 10.64 -7.21 -23.12
CA GLU A 255 11.76 -8.12 -22.86
C GLU A 255 12.57 -7.72 -21.64
N GLU A 256 12.79 -6.42 -21.45
CA GLU A 256 13.51 -5.87 -20.31
C GLU A 256 12.70 -6.07 -19.02
N TRP A 257 11.40 -5.81 -19.05
CA TRP A 257 10.52 -6.02 -17.90
C TRP A 257 10.38 -7.49 -17.54
N LEU A 258 10.27 -8.37 -18.52
CA LEU A 258 10.29 -9.82 -18.27
C LEU A 258 11.61 -10.25 -17.60
N TRP A 259 12.73 -9.73 -18.09
CA TRP A 259 14.03 -10.01 -17.48
C TRP A 259 14.10 -9.53 -16.03
N GLN A 260 13.68 -8.30 -15.75
CA GLN A 260 13.66 -7.76 -14.39
C GLN A 260 12.72 -8.56 -13.48
N ALA A 261 11.55 -8.96 -13.97
CA ALA A 261 10.62 -9.82 -13.24
C ALA A 261 11.24 -11.18 -12.89
N LEU A 262 11.96 -11.81 -13.82
CA LEU A 262 12.68 -13.06 -13.57
C LEU A 262 13.81 -12.87 -12.54
N VAL A 263 14.55 -11.75 -12.60
CA VAL A 263 15.58 -11.43 -11.61
C VAL A 263 14.98 -11.30 -10.22
N LEU A 264 13.84 -10.59 -10.06
CA LEU A 264 13.12 -10.50 -8.79
C LEU A 264 12.67 -11.90 -8.33
N ALA A 265 12.05 -12.68 -9.20
CA ALA A 265 11.56 -14.02 -8.86
C ALA A 265 12.69 -14.93 -8.33
N VAL A 266 13.87 -14.87 -8.94
CA VAL A 266 15.04 -15.64 -8.47
C VAL A 266 15.61 -15.11 -7.17
N ARG A 267 15.71 -13.78 -7.04
CA ARG A 267 16.25 -13.12 -5.84
C ARG A 267 15.40 -13.40 -4.60
N ASP A 268 14.08 -13.30 -4.76
CA ASP A 268 13.14 -13.32 -3.65
C ASP A 268 12.62 -14.73 -3.34
N THR A 269 12.93 -15.72 -4.21
CA THR A 269 12.63 -17.13 -3.92
C THR A 269 13.41 -17.59 -2.68
N PRO A 270 12.75 -18.04 -1.61
CA PRO A 270 13.43 -18.52 -0.42
C PRO A 270 14.37 -19.66 -0.76
N GLY A 271 15.65 -19.52 -0.44
CA GLY A 271 16.62 -20.61 -0.55
C GLY A 271 16.20 -21.84 0.29
N PRO A 272 16.78 -23.02 0.06
CA PRO A 272 16.40 -24.28 0.73
C PRO A 272 16.56 -24.27 2.26
N THR A 273 17.18 -23.25 2.82
CA THR A 273 17.46 -23.07 4.26
C THR A 273 16.44 -22.23 5.01
N VAL A 274 15.48 -21.59 4.35
CA VAL A 274 14.43 -20.86 5.06
C VAL A 274 13.49 -21.89 5.70
N ARG A 275 13.59 -22.06 7.00
CA ARG A 275 12.62 -22.86 7.77
C ARG A 275 11.23 -22.28 7.53
N ARG A 276 10.39 -23.06 6.85
CA ARG A 276 8.98 -22.73 6.71
C ARG A 276 8.41 -22.55 8.11
N ALA A 277 7.71 -21.47 8.36
CA ALA A 277 7.05 -21.26 9.64
C ALA A 277 6.17 -22.47 10.02
N PRO A 278 6.08 -22.87 11.29
CA PRO A 278 5.45 -24.14 11.71
C PRO A 278 4.01 -24.32 11.21
N TRP A 279 3.26 -23.25 10.99
CA TRP A 279 1.89 -23.26 10.53
C TRP A 279 1.71 -23.56 9.02
N TRP A 280 2.77 -23.52 8.20
CA TRP A 280 2.74 -23.91 6.78
C TRP A 280 2.65 -25.44 6.60
N HIS A 281 3.00 -26.23 7.59
CA HIS A 281 3.02 -27.70 7.51
C HIS A 281 1.71 -28.40 7.84
N SER A 282 0.70 -27.71 8.39
CA SER A 282 -0.50 -28.38 8.93
C SER A 282 -1.60 -28.72 7.91
N ARG A 283 -1.43 -28.48 6.59
CA ARG A 283 -2.49 -28.70 5.60
C ARG A 283 -2.11 -29.49 4.36
N ARG A 284 -1.24 -30.52 4.50
CA ARG A 284 -1.08 -31.50 3.41
C ARG A 284 -1.76 -32.85 3.64
N LEU A 285 -2.66 -32.95 4.61
CA LEU A 285 -3.43 -34.18 4.85
C LEU A 285 -4.87 -33.81 5.23
N ALA A 286 -5.70 -33.58 4.22
CA ALA A 286 -7.15 -33.86 4.26
C ALA A 286 -7.67 -33.84 2.82
#